data_181f551a516eefa150af196a295ba2a4
#
_entry.id   181f551a516eefa150af196a295ba2a4
#
_cell.length_a   1.000
_cell.length_b   1.000
_cell.length_c   1.000
_cell.angle_alpha   90.00
_cell.angle_beta   90.00
_cell.angle_gamma   90.00
#
_symmetry.space_group_name_H-M   'P 1'
#
loop_
_entity.id
_entity.type
_entity.pdbx_description
1 polymer ?
#
loop_
_entity_poly.entity_id
_entity_poly.type
_entity_poly.pdbx_seq_one_letter_code
_entity_poly.pdbx_strand_id
1 'polypeptide(L)'
;MKQTSKKKELKTQFNYNRLWKLLIDRGIQKQELQKMSEVSAASIAKMGRCENVTTDVLLRMCEALDCTIEDIMQRVPIKDAAKAE
;
A
#
# COMPACT_ATOMS: atom_id res chain seq x y z
N MET A 1 5.29 12.75 24.70
CA MET A 1 4.78 13.06 24.38
C MET A 1 3.75 13.07 24.30
N LYS A 2 3.43 13.51 24.34
CA LYS A 2 2.54 13.57 24.40
C LYS A 2 1.73 13.46 23.58
N GLN A 3 1.36 12.74 23.32
CA GLN A 3 0.52 12.65 22.52
C GLN A 3 -0.66 13.09 23.01
N THR A 4 -1.19 13.87 22.57
CA THR A 4 -2.29 14.39 23.11
C THR A 4 -3.48 13.62 22.77
N SER A 5 -4.49 13.76 23.48
CA SER A 5 -5.65 13.05 23.20
C SER A 5 -6.31 13.52 21.95
N LYS A 6 -6.02 14.72 21.55
CA LYS A 6 -6.63 15.24 20.37
C LYS A 6 -5.77 14.93 19.19
N LYS A 7 -6.22 14.11 18.28
CA LYS A 7 -5.44 13.79 17.14
C LYS A 7 -5.50 14.88 16.13
N LYS A 8 -4.38 15.16 15.55
CA LYS A 8 -4.30 16.09 14.49
C LYS A 8 -4.93 15.47 13.26
N GLU A 9 -5.69 16.22 12.54
CA GLU A 9 -6.27 15.73 11.32
C GLU A 9 -5.20 15.59 10.26
N LEU A 10 -5.08 14.44 9.68
CA LEU A 10 -4.04 14.20 8.70
C LEU A 10 -4.41 14.76 7.36
N LYS A 11 -3.42 15.25 6.65
CA LYS A 11 -3.64 15.81 5.32
C LYS A 11 -3.02 14.94 4.24
N THR A 12 -2.37 13.88 4.61
CA THR A 12 -1.75 12.98 3.66
C THR A 12 -2.13 11.56 4.00
N GLN A 13 -1.92 10.69 3.05
CA GLN A 13 -2.15 9.27 3.26
C GLN A 13 -1.21 8.51 2.35
N PHE A 14 -1.09 7.22 2.58
CA PHE A 14 -0.31 6.39 1.68
C PHE A 14 -1.22 5.86 0.59
N ASN A 15 -0.67 5.72 -0.60
CA ASN A 15 -1.37 4.96 -1.61
C ASN A 15 -0.39 3.96 -2.21
N TYR A 16 -0.94 3.00 -2.92
CA TYR A 16 -0.15 1.87 -3.41
C TYR A 16 -0.19 1.79 -4.92
N ASN A 17 -0.39 2.92 -5.58
CA ASN A 17 -0.44 2.92 -7.03
C ASN A 17 0.85 2.42 -7.65
N ARG A 18 1.96 2.67 -6.98
CA ARG A 18 3.23 2.18 -7.47
C ARG A 18 3.28 0.66 -7.49
N LEU A 19 2.66 0.04 -6.50
CA LEU A 19 2.59 -1.41 -6.47
C LEU A 19 1.81 -1.94 -7.66
N TRP A 20 0.65 -1.34 -7.93
CA TRP A 20 -0.17 -1.81 -9.04
C TRP A 20 0.55 -1.64 -10.36
N LYS A 21 1.25 -0.54 -10.51
CA LYS A 21 2.02 -0.29 -11.71
C LYS A 21 3.15 -1.29 -11.86
N LEU A 22 3.80 -1.61 -10.75
CA LEU A 22 4.88 -2.58 -10.77
C LEU A 22 4.38 -3.95 -11.18
N LEU A 23 3.20 -4.33 -10.70
CA LEU A 23 2.62 -5.60 -11.10
C LEU A 23 2.33 -5.65 -12.57
N ILE A 24 1.78 -4.56 -13.09
CA ILE A 24 1.49 -4.48 -14.52
C ILE A 24 2.78 -4.60 -15.32
N ASP A 25 3.81 -3.87 -14.89
CA ASP A 25 5.09 -3.89 -15.60
C ASP A 25 5.71 -5.27 -15.62
N ARG A 26 5.48 -6.05 -14.57
CA ARG A 26 6.06 -7.38 -14.46
C ARG A 26 5.12 -8.48 -14.92
N GLY A 27 3.90 -8.12 -15.31
CA GLY A 27 2.94 -9.11 -15.75
C GLY A 27 2.45 -10.03 -14.64
N ILE A 28 2.38 -9.49 -13.42
CA ILE A 28 1.93 -10.27 -12.27
C ILE A 28 0.52 -9.88 -11.91
N GLN A 29 -0.36 -10.85 -11.78
CA GLN A 29 -1.72 -10.57 -11.38
C GLN A 29 -1.84 -10.61 -9.88
N LYS A 30 -2.91 -10.00 -9.36
CA LYS A 30 -3.09 -9.93 -7.91
C LYS A 30 -3.16 -11.30 -7.26
N GLN A 31 -3.75 -12.26 -7.95
CA GLN A 31 -3.79 -13.62 -7.42
C GLN A 31 -2.41 -14.21 -7.28
N GLU A 32 -1.56 -13.92 -8.24
CA GLU A 32 -0.19 -14.38 -8.21
C GLU A 32 0.56 -13.73 -7.07
N LEU A 33 0.36 -12.43 -6.90
CA LEU A 33 0.99 -11.71 -5.81
C LEU A 33 0.58 -12.29 -4.48
N GLN A 34 -0.68 -12.67 -4.36
CA GLN A 34 -1.18 -13.27 -3.15
C GLN A 34 -0.40 -14.54 -2.81
N LYS A 35 -0.16 -15.36 -3.80
CA LYS A 35 0.59 -16.59 -3.59
C LYS A 35 2.05 -16.33 -3.29
N MET A 36 2.65 -15.41 -4.01
CA MET A 36 4.06 -15.11 -3.84
C MET A 36 4.36 -14.54 -2.46
N SER A 37 3.50 -13.67 -1.99
CA SER A 37 3.73 -12.95 -0.75
C SER A 37 3.09 -13.60 0.45
N GLU A 38 2.16 -14.51 0.22
CA GLU A 38 1.38 -15.11 1.30
C GLU A 38 0.58 -14.07 2.06
N VAL A 39 0.21 -13.01 1.38
CA VAL A 39 -0.62 -11.96 1.96
C VAL A 39 -2.07 -12.26 1.57
N SER A 40 -2.99 -12.07 2.49
CA SER A 40 -4.38 -12.42 2.24
C SER A 40 -5.02 -11.52 1.20
N ALA A 41 -6.05 -12.04 0.56
CA ALA A 41 -6.80 -11.26 -0.40
C ALA A 41 -7.41 -10.02 0.27
N ALA A 42 -7.80 -10.15 1.53
CA ALA A 42 -8.37 -9.02 2.26
C ALA A 42 -7.37 -7.89 2.42
N SER A 43 -6.11 -8.23 2.68
CA SER A 43 -5.08 -7.20 2.80
C SER A 43 -4.82 -6.52 1.47
N ILE A 44 -4.79 -7.30 0.41
CA ILE A 44 -4.59 -6.71 -0.91
C ILE A 44 -5.76 -5.78 -1.26
N ALA A 45 -6.98 -6.17 -0.91
CA ALA A 45 -8.13 -5.32 -1.14
C ALA A 45 -8.05 -4.02 -0.35
N LYS A 46 -7.55 -4.10 0.89
CA LYS A 46 -7.35 -2.88 1.67
C LYS A 46 -6.36 -1.94 1.00
N MET A 47 -5.31 -2.50 0.45
CA MET A 47 -4.33 -1.68 -0.25
C MET A 47 -4.96 -1.02 -1.47
N GLY A 48 -5.88 -1.71 -2.12
CA GLY A 48 -6.59 -1.12 -3.26
C GLY A 48 -7.46 0.05 -2.87
N ARG A 49 -7.87 0.12 -1.60
CA ARG A 49 -8.66 1.23 -1.09
C ARG A 49 -7.82 2.23 -0.32
N CYS A 50 -6.50 2.11 -0.38
CA CYS A 50 -5.58 2.97 0.34
C CYS A 50 -5.79 2.92 1.84
N GLU A 51 -6.20 1.75 2.34
CA GLU A 51 -6.39 1.56 3.78
C GLU A 51 -5.11 1.02 4.40
N ASN A 52 -5.05 1.11 5.70
CA ASN A 52 -3.87 0.68 6.42
C ASN A 52 -3.70 -0.82 6.41
N VAL A 53 -2.47 -1.25 6.25
CA VAL A 53 -2.11 -2.65 6.40
C VAL A 53 -0.92 -2.69 7.34
N THR A 54 -0.60 -3.86 7.85
CA THR A 54 0.49 -3.98 8.79
C THR A 54 1.83 -3.90 8.06
N THR A 55 2.87 -3.56 8.80
CA THR A 55 4.19 -3.55 8.21
C THR A 55 4.64 -4.93 7.79
N ASP A 56 4.09 -5.96 8.43
CA ASP A 56 4.37 -7.32 8.00
C ASP A 56 3.90 -7.56 6.56
N VAL A 57 2.73 -7.05 6.23
CA VAL A 57 2.22 -7.15 4.87
C VAL A 57 3.16 -6.44 3.90
N LEU A 58 3.59 -5.24 4.27
CA LEU A 58 4.48 -4.48 3.40
C LEU A 58 5.81 -5.20 3.19
N LEU A 59 6.32 -5.77 4.25
CA LEU A 59 7.57 -6.51 4.17
C LEU A 59 7.45 -7.72 3.25
N ARG A 60 6.34 -8.44 3.38
CA ARG A 60 6.12 -9.61 2.52
C ARG A 60 6.01 -9.23 1.06
N MET A 61 5.39 -8.08 0.79
CA MET A 61 5.30 -7.59 -0.58
C MET A 61 6.69 -7.27 -1.13
N CYS A 62 7.50 -6.58 -0.35
CA CYS A 62 8.83 -6.23 -0.79
C CYS A 62 9.68 -7.47 -1.05
N GLU A 63 9.57 -8.46 -0.19
CA GLU A 63 10.34 -9.67 -0.39
C GLU A 63 9.86 -10.48 -1.58
N ALA A 64 8.55 -10.56 -1.75
CA ALA A 64 8.00 -11.30 -2.88
C ALA A 64 8.40 -10.68 -4.20
N LEU A 65 8.44 -9.36 -4.25
CA LEU A 65 8.74 -8.65 -5.49
C LEU A 65 10.19 -8.20 -5.58
N ASP A 66 10.96 -8.46 -4.52
CA ASP A 66 12.37 -8.08 -4.47
C ASP A 66 12.52 -6.60 -4.80
N CYS A 67 11.87 -5.78 -4.04
CA CYS A 67 11.88 -4.34 -4.27
C CYS A 67 11.88 -3.60 -2.94
N THR A 68 11.95 -2.28 -3.00
CA THR A 68 11.97 -1.46 -1.78
C THR A 68 10.56 -1.00 -1.46
N ILE A 69 10.41 -0.45 -0.26
CA ILE A 69 9.11 0.05 0.16
C ILE A 69 8.66 1.20 -0.75
N GLU A 70 9.58 1.99 -1.24
CA GLU A 70 9.24 3.10 -2.11
C GLU A 70 8.73 2.65 -3.47
N ASP A 71 9.05 1.43 -3.83
CA ASP A 71 8.57 0.89 -5.09
C ASP A 71 7.11 0.50 -5.03
N ILE A 72 6.53 0.39 -3.84
CA ILE A 72 5.16 -0.09 -3.72
C ILE A 72 4.22 0.92 -3.08
N MET A 73 4.73 1.96 -2.42
CA MET A 73 3.83 2.91 -1.79
C MET A 73 4.46 4.29 -1.75
N GLN A 74 3.61 5.29 -1.60
CA GLN A 74 4.08 6.65 -1.45
C GLN A 74 3.08 7.46 -0.66
N ARG A 75 3.56 8.55 -0.09
CA ARG A 75 2.70 9.44 0.68
C ARG A 75 2.16 10.51 -0.25
N VAL A 76 0.87 10.69 -0.26
CA VAL A 76 0.23 11.65 -1.16
C VAL A 76 -0.77 12.49 -0.38
N PRO A 77 -1.09 13.69 -0.87
CA PRO A 77 -2.15 14.47 -0.24
C PRO A 77 -3.49 13.76 -0.39
N ILE A 78 -4.27 13.81 0.66
CA ILE A 78 -5.57 13.18 0.62
C ILE A 78 -6.44 13.78 -0.47
N LYS A 79 -6.34 15.08 -0.62
CA LYS A 79 -7.10 15.77 -1.63
C LYS A 79 -6.83 15.22 -3.02
N ASP A 80 -5.57 15.01 -3.33
CA ASP A 80 -5.21 14.45 -4.62
C ASP A 80 -5.67 13.03 -4.75
N ALA A 81 -5.57 12.27 -3.68
CA ALA A 81 -6.03 10.91 -3.70
C ALA A 81 -7.51 10.85 -3.98
N ALA A 82 -8.27 11.74 -3.38
CA ALA A 82 -9.70 11.77 -3.60
C ALA A 82 -10.03 12.12 -5.03
N LYS A 83 -9.23 13.01 -5.62
CA LYS A 83 -9.49 13.38 -6.96
C LYS A 83 -9.08 12.35 -7.95
N ALA A 84 -8.21 11.49 -7.56
CA ALA A 84 -7.70 10.49 -8.47
C ALA A 84 -8.77 9.52 -8.89
N GLU A 85 -9.90 9.49 -8.22
CA GLU A 85 -10.88 8.60 -8.62
C GLU A 85 -11.72 9.08 -9.63
#